data_214f7bd170fbde84204865f398bd60d1
#
_entry.id   214f7bd170fbde84204865f398bd60d1
#
_cell.length_a   1.000
_cell.length_b   1.000
_cell.length_c   1.000
_cell.angle_alpha   90.00
_cell.angle_beta   90.00
_cell.angle_gamma   90.00
#
_symmetry.space_group_name_H-M   'P 1'
#
loop_
_entity.id
_entity.type
_entity.pdbx_description
1 polymer ?
#
loop_
_entity_poly.entity_id
_entity_poly.type
_entity_poly.pdbx_seq_one_letter_code
_entity_poly.pdbx_strand_id
1 'polypeptide(L)'
;MKATFVLAALSLPAAAAPAQSFRQKEFDAYVTRGLQVLRTPGAAVAVVKDGRVLFARGYGVRTLGDTARVDAHTLFQIASNTKAFTTAALAILADDGKLSWDDPVTRFLPGFQLYDPYVTREFTVRDLVTHRSGLGLGAGDLLWFHSSYGREEIAHRIRFAKPVSSFRSQYAYDNVLYIVAGEVVRAVASRTWDDFVKERIFVPLGMTETGTTIAAFTGSGNAATPHGVDNGKLQVVPIDSADNIAPAGGIVSNVTDLAKWVLCRLDSGRYAGGRLFSERQAREMWAGQTILPIADPPPPLAALRPSFSEYGLGWRLRDYRGRKLVSHTGGLAGMTSQITLVPAERLGIVILTNGESDLMAALTYRLLDGFFGGGARPTDWIAAFTEAARLDRARADSILAAGRVARDSLSKPSLPLEKYAGRYRDDLYGDATITLENGRLVLRFSRSPAFTGDLEHWQYDTFVAHWRASHLEDAYVTFSLDPDGSIDRFRLTAVSPLADFSFDFQDLEFRPVPTPR
;
A
#
# COMPACT_ATOMS: atom_id res chain seq x y z
N MET A 1 -64.99 -25.83 -35.14
CA MET A 1 -63.65 -25.67 -35.74
C MET A 1 -62.91 -24.55 -34.97
N LYS A 2 -61.99 -24.86 -34.10
CA LYS A 2 -61.14 -23.89 -33.40
C LYS A 2 -59.75 -23.89 -34.08
N ALA A 3 -59.40 -22.79 -34.68
CA ALA A 3 -58.08 -22.62 -35.30
C ALA A 3 -57.07 -22.16 -34.23
N THR A 4 -56.04 -22.98 -34.03
CA THR A 4 -54.92 -22.68 -33.13
C THR A 4 -53.80 -22.03 -33.96
N PHE A 5 -53.52 -20.75 -33.69
CA PHE A 5 -52.35 -20.05 -34.26
C PHE A 5 -51.10 -20.39 -33.44
N VAL A 6 -50.13 -21.03 -34.04
CA VAL A 6 -48.78 -21.22 -33.49
C VAL A 6 -47.92 -20.05 -33.95
N LEU A 7 -47.53 -19.16 -33.00
CA LEU A 7 -46.49 -18.14 -33.24
C LEU A 7 -45.12 -18.80 -33.13
N ALA A 8 -44.41 -18.91 -34.21
CA ALA A 8 -43.00 -19.27 -34.22
C ALA A 8 -42.13 -18.02 -33.92
N ALA A 9 -41.54 -17.96 -32.76
CA ALA A 9 -40.56 -16.94 -32.42
C ALA A 9 -39.22 -17.22 -33.11
N LEU A 10 -38.89 -16.45 -34.13
CA LEU A 10 -37.56 -16.43 -34.74
C LEU A 10 -36.57 -15.72 -33.79
N SER A 11 -35.76 -16.50 -33.09
CA SER A 11 -34.58 -15.98 -32.35
C SER A 11 -33.46 -15.68 -33.36
N LEU A 12 -33.25 -14.41 -33.67
CA LEU A 12 -32.06 -13.96 -34.37
C LEU A 12 -30.85 -14.14 -33.45
N PRO A 13 -29.74 -14.77 -33.88
CA PRO A 13 -28.52 -14.80 -33.10
C PRO A 13 -27.94 -13.39 -33.01
N ALA A 14 -27.75 -12.90 -31.80
CA ALA A 14 -27.03 -11.65 -31.57
C ALA A 14 -25.61 -11.82 -32.16
N ALA A 15 -25.31 -11.06 -33.19
CA ALA A 15 -23.97 -11.00 -33.77
C ALA A 15 -23.02 -10.50 -32.68
N ALA A 16 -22.11 -11.37 -32.21
CA ALA A 16 -21.03 -10.96 -31.32
C ALA A 16 -20.20 -9.89 -32.05
N ALA A 17 -20.18 -8.67 -31.52
CA ALA A 17 -19.32 -7.63 -32.04
C ALA A 17 -17.86 -8.16 -32.05
N PRO A 18 -17.10 -7.94 -33.13
CA PRO A 18 -15.73 -8.43 -33.20
C PRO A 18 -14.93 -7.85 -32.04
N ALA A 19 -14.29 -8.72 -31.26
CA ALA A 19 -13.39 -8.31 -30.20
C ALA A 19 -12.34 -7.36 -30.81
N GLN A 20 -12.34 -6.10 -30.34
CA GLN A 20 -11.43 -5.08 -30.84
C GLN A 20 -10.00 -5.57 -30.56
N SER A 21 -9.22 -5.86 -31.61
CA SER A 21 -7.85 -6.34 -31.46
C SER A 21 -7.04 -5.29 -30.71
N PHE A 22 -6.40 -5.68 -29.62
CA PHE A 22 -5.54 -4.78 -28.83
C PHE A 22 -4.45 -4.16 -29.73
N ARG A 23 -4.39 -2.82 -29.77
CA ARG A 23 -3.48 -2.09 -30.64
C ARG A 23 -2.18 -1.76 -29.90
N GLN A 24 -1.25 -2.71 -29.89
CA GLN A 24 0.01 -2.60 -29.15
C GLN A 24 0.78 -1.29 -29.44
N LYS A 25 0.94 -0.91 -30.72
CA LYS A 25 1.69 0.32 -31.08
C LYS A 25 1.07 1.60 -30.52
N GLU A 26 -0.26 1.70 -30.49
CA GLU A 26 -0.96 2.85 -29.90
C GLU A 26 -0.75 2.89 -28.39
N PHE A 27 -0.75 1.74 -27.73
CA PHE A 27 -0.48 1.65 -26.32
C PHE A 27 0.97 1.99 -25.99
N ASP A 28 1.95 1.51 -26.78
CA ASP A 28 3.37 1.84 -26.59
C ASP A 28 3.61 3.37 -26.67
N ALA A 29 2.97 4.04 -27.63
CA ALA A 29 3.02 5.50 -27.75
C ALA A 29 2.35 6.20 -26.55
N TYR A 30 1.24 5.65 -26.06
CA TYR A 30 0.54 6.17 -24.87
C TYR A 30 1.40 6.06 -23.61
N VAL A 31 2.07 4.92 -23.39
CA VAL A 31 3.02 4.73 -22.27
C VAL A 31 4.16 5.73 -22.36
N THR A 32 4.78 5.88 -23.54
CA THR A 32 5.88 6.83 -23.75
C THR A 32 5.49 8.27 -23.40
N ARG A 33 4.29 8.69 -23.82
CA ARG A 33 3.73 10.00 -23.45
C ARG A 33 3.50 10.10 -21.94
N GLY A 34 2.95 9.02 -21.32
CA GLY A 34 2.69 8.97 -19.88
C GLY A 34 3.95 9.13 -19.05
N LEU A 35 5.05 8.47 -19.41
CA LEU A 35 6.35 8.61 -18.76
C LEU A 35 6.82 10.08 -18.74
N GLN A 36 6.64 10.79 -19.86
CA GLN A 36 7.04 12.19 -19.98
C GLN A 36 6.14 13.13 -19.17
N VAL A 37 4.81 13.03 -19.36
CA VAL A 37 3.83 13.95 -18.74
C VAL A 37 3.78 13.77 -17.24
N LEU A 38 3.79 12.52 -16.75
CA LEU A 38 3.72 12.17 -15.32
C LEU A 38 5.10 12.02 -14.68
N ARG A 39 6.19 12.42 -15.42
CA ARG A 39 7.56 12.49 -14.91
C ARG A 39 8.01 11.18 -14.23
N THR A 40 7.73 10.04 -14.87
CA THR A 40 8.13 8.72 -14.40
C THR A 40 9.27 8.20 -15.25
N PRO A 41 10.45 7.84 -14.69
CA PRO A 41 11.61 7.43 -15.50
C PRO A 41 11.40 6.15 -16.29
N GLY A 42 10.70 5.17 -15.70
CA GLY A 42 10.45 3.89 -16.34
C GLY A 42 9.22 3.17 -15.81
N ALA A 43 8.73 2.24 -16.60
CA ALA A 43 7.62 1.37 -16.26
C ALA A 43 7.78 0.00 -16.92
N ALA A 44 7.21 -1.03 -16.30
CA ALA A 44 7.02 -2.34 -16.91
C ALA A 44 5.53 -2.71 -16.90
N VAL A 45 5.04 -3.33 -17.98
CA VAL A 45 3.63 -3.67 -18.16
C VAL A 45 3.52 -5.10 -18.66
N ALA A 46 2.65 -5.92 -18.04
CA ALA A 46 2.19 -7.17 -18.61
C ALA A 46 0.66 -7.20 -18.70
N VAL A 47 0.17 -7.82 -19.77
CA VAL A 47 -1.25 -8.09 -19.98
C VAL A 47 -1.44 -9.58 -20.25
N VAL A 48 -2.36 -10.15 -19.48
CA VAL A 48 -2.81 -11.56 -19.60
C VAL A 48 -4.25 -11.56 -20.08
N LYS A 49 -4.57 -12.38 -21.06
CA LYS A 49 -5.93 -12.53 -21.59
C LYS A 49 -6.17 -13.98 -22.04
N ASP A 50 -7.31 -14.53 -21.65
CA ASP A 50 -7.77 -15.86 -22.07
C ASP A 50 -6.72 -16.97 -21.82
N GLY A 51 -6.06 -16.93 -20.65
CA GLY A 51 -5.10 -17.95 -20.23
C GLY A 51 -3.70 -17.83 -20.84
N ARG A 52 -3.37 -16.71 -21.48
CA ARG A 52 -2.04 -16.46 -22.07
C ARG A 52 -1.55 -15.05 -21.81
N VAL A 53 -0.25 -14.87 -21.79
CA VAL A 53 0.38 -13.55 -21.79
C VAL A 53 0.27 -12.95 -23.20
N LEU A 54 -0.42 -11.82 -23.33
CA LEU A 54 -0.50 -11.10 -24.60
C LEU A 54 0.81 -10.36 -24.89
N PHE A 55 1.36 -9.69 -23.87
CA PHE A 55 2.68 -9.07 -23.89
C PHE A 55 3.19 -8.82 -22.48
N ALA A 56 4.53 -8.72 -22.37
CA ALA A 56 5.25 -8.22 -21.18
C ALA A 56 6.39 -7.34 -21.70
N ARG A 57 6.45 -6.06 -21.27
CA ARG A 57 7.40 -5.08 -21.80
C ARG A 57 7.83 -4.07 -20.77
N GLY A 58 9.08 -3.60 -20.90
CA GLY A 58 9.62 -2.44 -20.23
C GLY A 58 9.61 -1.18 -21.11
N TYR A 59 9.55 -0.03 -20.47
CA TYR A 59 9.56 1.30 -21.08
C TYR A 59 10.41 2.25 -20.24
N GLY A 60 11.07 3.21 -20.87
CA GLY A 60 11.88 4.18 -20.17
C GLY A 60 13.21 3.61 -19.68
N VAL A 61 13.72 4.14 -18.57
CA VAL A 61 15.04 3.83 -18.00
C VAL A 61 14.92 3.34 -16.55
N ARG A 62 15.88 2.52 -16.12
CA ARG A 62 15.96 2.02 -14.75
C ARG A 62 16.33 3.13 -13.76
N THR A 63 17.20 4.03 -14.19
CA THR A 63 17.64 5.17 -13.39
C THR A 63 17.60 6.44 -14.24
N LEU A 64 17.09 7.53 -13.70
CA LEU A 64 17.05 8.83 -14.36
C LEU A 64 18.47 9.28 -14.69
N GLY A 65 18.69 9.68 -15.95
CA GLY A 65 20.01 10.08 -16.44
C GLY A 65 20.92 8.95 -16.91
N ASP A 66 20.51 7.68 -16.73
CA ASP A 66 21.22 6.51 -17.22
C ASP A 66 20.65 6.03 -18.58
N THR A 67 21.42 5.19 -19.27
CA THR A 67 21.02 4.55 -20.54
C THR A 67 20.40 3.18 -20.35
N ALA A 68 20.54 2.56 -19.17
CA ALA A 68 20.01 1.25 -18.85
C ALA A 68 18.48 1.24 -18.92
N ARG A 69 17.94 0.44 -19.86
CA ARG A 69 16.48 0.38 -20.12
C ARG A 69 15.78 -0.52 -19.13
N VAL A 70 14.54 -0.16 -18.83
CA VAL A 70 13.59 -1.09 -18.21
C VAL A 70 13.18 -2.12 -19.27
N ASP A 71 13.18 -3.39 -18.89
CA ASP A 71 12.69 -4.52 -19.69
C ASP A 71 11.64 -5.34 -18.91
N ALA A 72 11.17 -6.45 -19.47
CA ALA A 72 10.17 -7.31 -18.83
C ALA A 72 10.67 -8.08 -17.61
N HIS A 73 11.99 -8.15 -17.41
CA HIS A 73 12.68 -8.83 -16.33
C HIS A 73 13.24 -7.87 -15.27
N THR A 74 13.11 -6.56 -15.49
CA THR A 74 13.56 -5.56 -14.52
C THR A 74 12.76 -5.71 -13.23
N LEU A 75 13.48 -5.86 -12.10
CA LEU A 75 12.89 -5.98 -10.77
C LEU A 75 12.41 -4.63 -10.25
N PHE A 76 11.25 -4.66 -9.59
CA PHE A 76 10.66 -3.58 -8.83
C PHE A 76 10.21 -4.10 -7.46
N GLN A 77 10.20 -3.26 -6.44
CA GLN A 77 9.47 -3.52 -5.22
C GLN A 77 7.97 -3.42 -5.53
N ILE A 78 7.20 -4.50 -5.29
CA ILE A 78 5.77 -4.50 -5.59
C ILE A 78 4.91 -4.04 -4.41
N ALA A 79 5.55 -3.75 -3.29
CA ALA A 79 4.91 -3.22 -2.08
C ALA A 79 3.64 -4.00 -1.72
N SER A 80 2.53 -3.32 -1.44
CA SER A 80 1.30 -3.94 -0.94
C SER A 80 0.61 -4.94 -1.88
N ASN A 81 1.03 -5.09 -3.14
CA ASN A 81 0.63 -6.25 -3.94
C ASN A 81 1.09 -7.59 -3.32
N THR A 82 2.07 -7.55 -2.39
CA THR A 82 2.51 -8.67 -1.55
C THR A 82 1.39 -9.26 -0.70
N LYS A 83 0.43 -8.46 -0.25
CA LYS A 83 -0.69 -8.90 0.61
C LYS A 83 -1.49 -10.05 -0.01
N ALA A 84 -1.63 -10.05 -1.34
CA ALA A 84 -2.28 -11.12 -2.07
C ALA A 84 -1.53 -12.46 -1.99
N PHE A 85 -0.21 -12.43 -1.86
CA PHE A 85 0.62 -13.63 -1.67
C PHE A 85 0.53 -14.14 -0.22
N THR A 86 0.48 -13.24 0.75
CA THR A 86 0.26 -13.60 2.17
C THR A 86 -1.08 -14.28 2.37
N THR A 87 -2.14 -13.75 1.77
CA THR A 87 -3.47 -14.41 1.84
C THR A 87 -3.50 -15.73 1.07
N ALA A 88 -2.76 -15.84 -0.03
CA ALA A 88 -2.62 -17.13 -0.71
C ALA A 88 -1.84 -18.17 0.14
N ALA A 89 -0.82 -17.74 0.89
CA ALA A 89 -0.12 -18.62 1.83
C ALA A 89 -1.07 -19.15 2.91
N LEU A 90 -1.90 -18.29 3.50
CA LEU A 90 -2.94 -18.71 4.46
C LEU A 90 -3.98 -19.63 3.81
N ALA A 91 -4.39 -19.34 2.57
CA ALA A 91 -5.32 -20.18 1.82
C ALA A 91 -4.78 -21.59 1.54
N ILE A 92 -3.48 -21.71 1.24
CA ILE A 92 -2.79 -23.00 1.10
C ILE A 92 -2.81 -23.77 2.41
N LEU A 93 -2.51 -23.11 3.53
CA LEU A 93 -2.57 -23.74 4.86
C LEU A 93 -3.99 -24.14 5.25
N ALA A 94 -4.99 -23.38 4.82
CA ALA A 94 -6.40 -23.73 5.02
C ALA A 94 -6.82 -24.96 4.20
N ASP A 95 -6.36 -25.10 2.97
CA ASP A 95 -6.57 -26.30 2.15
C ASP A 95 -5.78 -27.51 2.66
N ASP A 96 -4.60 -27.30 3.25
CA ASP A 96 -3.83 -28.33 3.97
C ASP A 96 -4.51 -28.76 5.29
N GLY A 97 -5.64 -28.15 5.69
CA GLY A 97 -6.37 -28.44 6.94
C GLY A 97 -5.67 -27.96 8.21
N LYS A 98 -4.66 -27.10 8.11
CA LYS A 98 -3.83 -26.65 9.22
C LYS A 98 -4.41 -25.45 9.97
N LEU A 99 -5.28 -24.67 9.32
CA LEU A 99 -6.00 -23.53 9.89
C LEU A 99 -7.37 -23.34 9.23
N SER A 100 -8.21 -22.54 9.87
CA SER A 100 -9.42 -21.95 9.28
C SER A 100 -9.31 -20.44 9.29
N TRP A 101 -9.96 -19.76 8.33
CA TRP A 101 -10.05 -18.30 8.33
C TRP A 101 -10.67 -17.74 9.62
N ASP A 102 -11.54 -18.52 10.24
CA ASP A 102 -12.30 -18.12 11.43
C ASP A 102 -11.68 -18.65 12.73
N ASP A 103 -10.50 -19.27 12.67
CA ASP A 103 -9.73 -19.63 13.87
C ASP A 103 -9.22 -18.35 14.55
N PRO A 104 -9.28 -18.26 15.90
CA PRO A 104 -8.70 -17.14 16.63
C PRO A 104 -7.17 -17.11 16.47
N VAL A 105 -6.61 -15.91 16.28
CA VAL A 105 -5.16 -15.71 16.11
C VAL A 105 -4.38 -16.27 17.30
N THR A 106 -4.94 -16.15 18.53
CA THR A 106 -4.34 -16.66 19.77
C THR A 106 -4.13 -18.16 19.80
N ARG A 107 -4.83 -18.94 18.94
CA ARG A 107 -4.57 -20.38 18.76
C ARG A 107 -3.16 -20.65 18.21
N PHE A 108 -2.68 -19.80 17.32
CA PHE A 108 -1.40 -19.96 16.63
C PHE A 108 -0.30 -19.11 17.27
N LEU A 109 -0.68 -17.96 17.80
CA LEU A 109 0.20 -17.00 18.48
C LEU A 109 -0.35 -16.71 19.88
N PRO A 110 -0.06 -17.56 20.89
CA PRO A 110 -0.62 -17.42 22.25
C PRO A 110 -0.27 -16.09 22.92
N GLY A 111 0.84 -15.44 22.50
CA GLY A 111 1.25 -14.13 22.98
C GLY A 111 0.61 -12.94 22.27
N PHE A 112 -0.21 -13.18 21.23
CA PHE A 112 -0.88 -12.11 20.49
C PHE A 112 -1.87 -11.37 21.37
N GLN A 113 -1.82 -10.05 21.35
CA GLN A 113 -2.74 -9.17 22.06
C GLN A 113 -2.99 -7.90 21.24
N LEU A 114 -4.18 -7.39 21.35
CA LEU A 114 -4.58 -6.04 20.96
C LEU A 114 -4.93 -5.24 22.22
N TYR A 115 -5.13 -3.95 22.09
CA TYR A 115 -5.42 -3.06 23.22
C TYR A 115 -6.63 -3.54 24.04
N ASP A 116 -7.70 -3.99 23.37
CA ASP A 116 -8.90 -4.52 24.00
C ASP A 116 -8.80 -6.04 24.17
N PRO A 117 -8.88 -6.58 25.41
CA PRO A 117 -8.85 -8.02 25.67
C PRO A 117 -10.00 -8.80 25.04
N TYR A 118 -11.20 -8.20 24.88
CA TYR A 118 -12.31 -8.83 24.18
C TYR A 118 -12.00 -8.99 22.70
N VAL A 119 -11.55 -7.91 22.05
CA VAL A 119 -11.13 -7.94 20.64
C VAL A 119 -10.02 -8.97 20.43
N THR A 120 -9.04 -9.04 21.33
CA THR A 120 -7.95 -10.03 21.28
C THR A 120 -8.46 -11.46 21.18
N ARG A 121 -9.49 -11.84 22.00
CA ARG A 121 -10.06 -13.19 21.98
C ARG A 121 -10.86 -13.51 20.73
N GLU A 122 -11.55 -12.51 20.20
CA GLU A 122 -12.44 -12.64 19.05
C GLU A 122 -11.72 -12.44 17.70
N PHE A 123 -10.47 -12.03 17.72
CA PHE A 123 -9.70 -11.68 16.51
C PHE A 123 -9.29 -12.94 15.76
N THR A 124 -9.78 -13.09 14.54
CA THR A 124 -9.55 -14.27 13.69
C THR A 124 -8.43 -14.06 12.66
N VAL A 125 -7.95 -15.15 12.06
CA VAL A 125 -7.03 -15.09 10.91
C VAL A 125 -7.60 -14.23 9.78
N ARG A 126 -8.90 -14.29 9.54
CA ARG A 126 -9.62 -13.44 8.58
C ARG A 126 -9.47 -11.96 8.91
N ASP A 127 -9.60 -11.57 10.18
CA ASP A 127 -9.52 -10.17 10.60
C ASP A 127 -8.13 -9.57 10.38
N LEU A 128 -7.06 -10.38 10.43
CA LEU A 128 -5.71 -9.93 10.13
C LEU A 128 -5.55 -9.36 8.71
N VAL A 129 -6.38 -9.79 7.77
CA VAL A 129 -6.19 -9.51 6.34
C VAL A 129 -7.36 -8.75 5.70
N THR A 130 -8.26 -8.18 6.49
CA THR A 130 -9.50 -7.53 6.00
C THR A 130 -9.65 -6.07 6.39
N HIS A 131 -8.65 -5.47 7.09
CA HIS A 131 -8.63 -4.04 7.44
C HIS A 131 -9.88 -3.55 8.20
N ARG A 132 -10.34 -4.34 9.18
CA ARG A 132 -11.52 -4.02 10.02
C ARG A 132 -11.26 -4.20 11.52
N SER A 133 -10.01 -4.01 11.92
CA SER A 133 -9.53 -4.26 13.28
C SER A 133 -10.10 -3.31 14.33
N GLY A 134 -10.54 -2.12 13.95
CA GLY A 134 -10.87 -1.01 14.82
C GLY A 134 -9.70 -0.04 15.03
N LEU A 135 -8.49 -0.39 14.59
CA LEU A 135 -7.33 0.51 14.58
C LEU A 135 -7.52 1.63 13.56
N GLY A 136 -6.73 2.69 13.68
CA GLY A 136 -6.68 3.80 12.74
C GLY A 136 -6.03 3.42 11.41
N LEU A 137 -6.22 4.26 10.39
CA LEU A 137 -5.55 4.13 9.10
C LEU A 137 -4.03 4.25 9.30
N GLY A 138 -3.28 3.23 8.91
CA GLY A 138 -1.82 3.18 9.05
C GLY A 138 -1.32 2.92 10.47
N ALA A 139 -2.20 2.60 11.43
CA ALA A 139 -1.81 2.44 12.83
C ALA A 139 -0.62 1.49 13.00
N GLY A 140 0.43 1.99 13.65
CA GLY A 140 1.68 1.27 13.89
C GLY A 140 2.64 1.24 12.70
N ASP A 141 2.41 1.98 11.62
CA ASP A 141 3.30 1.96 10.46
C ASP A 141 4.70 2.52 10.79
N LEU A 142 4.84 3.45 11.73
CA LEU A 142 6.16 3.91 12.22
C LEU A 142 6.96 2.81 12.95
N LEU A 143 6.34 1.68 13.30
CA LEU A 143 7.08 0.52 13.83
C LEU A 143 7.89 -0.20 12.77
N TRP A 144 7.51 -0.12 11.50
CA TRP A 144 8.28 -0.73 10.42
C TRP A 144 9.03 0.31 9.59
N PHE A 145 8.44 1.49 9.38
CA PHE A 145 8.94 2.50 8.46
C PHE A 145 10.27 3.10 8.96
N HIS A 146 11.35 2.88 8.22
CA HIS A 146 12.74 3.26 8.56
C HIS A 146 13.19 2.81 9.96
N SER A 147 12.57 1.75 10.51
CA SER A 147 12.81 1.31 11.87
C SER A 147 13.69 0.06 11.95
N SER A 148 14.33 -0.13 13.09
CA SER A 148 15.13 -1.31 13.42
C SER A 148 14.35 -2.40 14.16
N TYR A 149 13.01 -2.29 14.24
CA TYR A 149 12.17 -3.34 14.82
C TYR A 149 12.08 -4.56 13.92
N GLY A 150 12.19 -5.76 14.49
CA GLY A 150 11.88 -7.01 13.80
C GLY A 150 10.38 -7.34 13.83
N ARG A 151 9.96 -8.28 12.99
CA ARG A 151 8.54 -8.67 12.84
C ARG A 151 7.87 -9.10 14.14
N GLU A 152 8.57 -9.90 14.97
CA GLU A 152 8.04 -10.35 16.27
C GLU A 152 7.80 -9.18 17.24
N GLU A 153 8.74 -8.23 17.27
CA GLU A 153 8.61 -7.04 18.12
C GLU A 153 7.46 -6.14 17.64
N ILE A 154 7.30 -5.96 16.31
CA ILE A 154 6.17 -5.22 15.73
C ILE A 154 4.85 -5.90 16.11
N ALA A 155 4.75 -7.22 15.91
CA ALA A 155 3.56 -8.01 16.28
C ALA A 155 3.25 -7.96 17.79
N HIS A 156 4.29 -7.80 18.63
CA HIS A 156 4.11 -7.60 20.06
C HIS A 156 3.61 -6.21 20.40
N ARG A 157 4.16 -5.16 19.76
CA ARG A 157 3.88 -3.76 20.08
C ARG A 157 2.49 -3.29 19.67
N ILE A 158 1.86 -3.90 18.68
CA ILE A 158 0.52 -3.50 18.23
C ILE A 158 -0.53 -3.55 19.36
N ARG A 159 -0.26 -4.27 20.46
CA ARG A 159 -1.11 -4.28 21.66
C ARG A 159 -1.31 -2.91 22.31
N PHE A 160 -0.39 -1.98 22.07
CA PHE A 160 -0.45 -0.61 22.61
C PHE A 160 -1.19 0.36 21.68
N ALA A 161 -1.46 -0.04 20.43
CA ALA A 161 -2.22 0.78 19.49
C ALA A 161 -3.68 0.87 19.93
N LYS A 162 -4.13 2.09 20.23
CA LYS A 162 -5.50 2.34 20.70
C LYS A 162 -6.47 2.29 19.53
N PRO A 163 -7.63 1.62 19.68
CA PRO A 163 -8.64 1.61 18.64
C PRO A 163 -9.29 3.00 18.49
N VAL A 164 -9.62 3.37 17.25
CA VAL A 164 -10.35 4.61 16.91
C VAL A 164 -11.80 4.35 16.51
N SER A 165 -12.16 3.08 16.34
CA SER A 165 -13.52 2.63 16.02
C SER A 165 -13.81 1.27 16.64
N SER A 166 -15.08 0.86 16.63
CA SER A 166 -15.46 -0.47 17.09
C SER A 166 -14.90 -1.57 16.18
N PHE A 167 -14.56 -2.70 16.77
CA PHE A 167 -14.11 -3.89 16.04
C PHE A 167 -15.07 -4.28 14.92
N ARG A 168 -14.57 -4.55 13.75
CA ARG A 168 -15.30 -4.93 12.51
C ARG A 168 -16.29 -3.87 11.99
N SER A 169 -16.30 -2.64 12.49
CA SER A 169 -17.30 -1.63 12.11
C SER A 169 -16.91 -0.78 10.92
N GLN A 170 -15.61 -0.57 10.71
CA GLN A 170 -15.10 0.35 9.69
C GLN A 170 -13.88 -0.23 8.99
N TYR A 171 -13.67 0.22 7.75
CA TYR A 171 -12.44 -0.02 7.03
C TYR A 171 -11.37 0.99 7.47
N ALA A 172 -10.23 0.48 7.89
CA ALA A 172 -9.00 1.26 8.07
C ALA A 172 -7.82 0.40 7.65
N TYR A 173 -7.11 0.84 6.60
CA TYR A 173 -5.98 0.09 6.05
C TYR A 173 -4.85 -0.01 7.07
N ASP A 174 -4.32 -1.21 7.27
CA ASP A 174 -3.37 -1.54 8.32
C ASP A 174 -2.31 -2.51 7.79
N ASN A 175 -1.04 -2.12 7.80
CA ASN A 175 0.06 -2.94 7.33
C ASN A 175 0.52 -3.95 8.40
N VAL A 176 0.56 -3.53 9.67
CA VAL A 176 1.18 -4.34 10.74
C VAL A 176 0.42 -5.64 11.01
N LEU A 177 -0.90 -5.69 10.76
CA LEU A 177 -1.66 -6.94 10.90
C LEU A 177 -1.30 -7.99 9.84
N TYR A 178 -0.80 -7.57 8.67
CA TYR A 178 -0.21 -8.51 7.70
C TYR A 178 1.13 -9.06 8.15
N ILE A 179 1.91 -8.31 8.97
CA ILE A 179 3.10 -8.85 9.64
C ILE A 179 2.68 -9.97 10.58
N VAL A 180 1.63 -9.74 11.41
CA VAL A 180 1.05 -10.78 12.28
C VAL A 180 0.56 -11.99 11.47
N ALA A 181 -0.07 -11.76 10.31
CA ALA A 181 -0.47 -12.84 9.40
C ALA A 181 0.73 -13.66 8.91
N GLY A 182 1.87 -13.02 8.62
CA GLY A 182 3.13 -13.70 8.32
C GLY A 182 3.66 -14.54 9.48
N GLU A 183 3.52 -14.06 10.73
CA GLU A 183 3.88 -14.81 11.93
C GLU A 183 2.93 -16.01 12.17
N VAL A 184 1.65 -15.89 11.81
CA VAL A 184 0.72 -17.05 11.78
C VAL A 184 1.20 -18.09 10.77
N VAL A 185 1.60 -17.68 9.55
CA VAL A 185 2.17 -18.61 8.56
C VAL A 185 3.41 -19.30 9.15
N ARG A 186 4.31 -18.56 9.80
CA ARG A 186 5.52 -19.11 10.44
C ARG A 186 5.16 -20.13 11.52
N ALA A 187 4.24 -19.82 12.40
CA ALA A 187 3.84 -20.71 13.49
C ALA A 187 3.20 -22.00 12.97
N VAL A 188 2.31 -21.91 11.97
CA VAL A 188 1.57 -23.07 11.43
C VAL A 188 2.45 -23.93 10.53
N ALA A 189 3.34 -23.33 9.73
CA ALA A 189 4.18 -24.03 8.77
C ALA A 189 5.55 -24.47 9.35
N SER A 190 5.94 -23.98 10.54
CA SER A 190 7.27 -24.18 11.17
C SER A 190 8.42 -23.73 10.26
N ARG A 191 8.23 -22.65 9.51
CA ARG A 191 9.22 -22.02 8.64
C ARG A 191 8.84 -20.56 8.41
N THR A 192 9.80 -19.73 8.00
CA THR A 192 9.54 -18.29 7.76
C THR A 192 8.48 -18.10 6.70
N TRP A 193 7.78 -16.97 6.75
CA TRP A 193 6.85 -16.59 5.69
C TRP A 193 7.57 -16.51 4.32
N ASP A 194 8.80 -16.01 4.33
CA ASP A 194 9.67 -15.87 3.16
C ASP A 194 9.92 -17.23 2.48
N ASP A 195 10.37 -18.23 3.26
CA ASP A 195 10.59 -19.57 2.76
C ASP A 195 9.30 -20.24 2.29
N PHE A 196 8.20 -20.03 3.04
CA PHE A 196 6.91 -20.60 2.69
C PHE A 196 6.41 -20.09 1.35
N VAL A 197 6.39 -18.78 1.11
CA VAL A 197 5.91 -18.22 -0.17
C VAL A 197 6.83 -18.61 -1.32
N LYS A 198 8.13 -18.67 -1.10
CA LYS A 198 9.10 -19.15 -2.08
C LYS A 198 8.83 -20.59 -2.50
N GLU A 199 8.72 -21.51 -1.55
CA GLU A 199 8.51 -22.92 -1.83
C GLU A 199 7.12 -23.26 -2.36
N ARG A 200 6.08 -22.64 -1.77
CA ARG A 200 4.69 -23.02 -2.04
C ARG A 200 4.03 -22.18 -3.13
N ILE A 201 4.64 -21.02 -3.54
CA ILE A 201 4.07 -20.14 -4.55
C ILE A 201 5.08 -19.88 -5.68
N PHE A 202 6.27 -19.33 -5.37
CA PHE A 202 7.19 -18.88 -6.43
C PHE A 202 7.75 -20.05 -7.23
N VAL A 203 8.27 -21.07 -6.57
CA VAL A 203 8.85 -22.26 -7.22
C VAL A 203 7.82 -23.00 -8.07
N PRO A 204 6.60 -23.34 -7.58
CA PRO A 204 5.58 -23.98 -8.41
C PRO A 204 5.18 -23.17 -9.63
N LEU A 205 5.10 -21.84 -9.53
CA LEU A 205 4.74 -20.98 -10.66
C LEU A 205 5.92 -20.66 -11.58
N GLY A 206 7.14 -21.06 -11.22
CA GLY A 206 8.36 -20.72 -11.97
C GLY A 206 8.69 -19.22 -11.92
N MET A 207 8.36 -18.54 -10.82
CA MET A 207 8.70 -17.12 -10.56
C MET A 207 10.14 -17.03 -10.05
N THR A 208 11.11 -17.30 -10.93
CA THR A 208 12.51 -17.56 -10.56
C THR A 208 13.30 -16.31 -10.22
N GLU A 209 12.81 -15.13 -10.61
CA GLU A 209 13.47 -13.84 -10.34
C GLU A 209 12.79 -13.07 -9.19
N THR A 210 11.71 -13.65 -8.61
CA THR A 210 10.95 -13.04 -7.51
C THR A 210 11.57 -13.37 -6.16
N GLY A 211 11.71 -12.37 -5.29
CA GLY A 211 12.25 -12.50 -3.92
C GLY A 211 11.42 -11.74 -2.89
N THR A 212 11.81 -11.88 -1.61
CA THR A 212 11.11 -11.28 -0.46
C THR A 212 11.98 -10.36 0.38
N THR A 213 13.21 -10.08 -0.05
CA THR A 213 14.18 -9.29 0.70
C THR A 213 14.80 -8.19 -0.14
N ILE A 214 15.23 -7.13 0.52
CA ILE A 214 15.96 -6.04 -0.13
C ILE A 214 17.26 -6.54 -0.76
N ALA A 215 17.91 -7.55 -0.18
CA ALA A 215 19.11 -8.17 -0.73
C ALA A 215 18.87 -8.83 -2.10
N ALA A 216 17.71 -9.47 -2.29
CA ALA A 216 17.31 -10.03 -3.59
C ALA A 216 17.13 -8.94 -4.65
N PHE A 217 16.66 -7.77 -4.25
CA PHE A 217 16.50 -6.61 -5.13
C PHE A 217 17.83 -5.96 -5.48
N THR A 218 18.63 -5.57 -4.49
CA THR A 218 19.89 -4.86 -4.68
C THR A 218 21.00 -5.73 -5.26
N GLY A 219 20.94 -7.04 -5.05
CA GLY A 219 21.85 -8.02 -5.65
C GLY A 219 21.58 -8.33 -7.12
N SER A 220 20.45 -7.87 -7.67
CA SER A 220 20.11 -8.06 -9.08
C SER A 220 20.83 -7.03 -9.96
N GLY A 221 21.45 -7.48 -11.03
CA GLY A 221 22.00 -6.60 -12.09
C GLY A 221 20.92 -5.90 -12.93
N ASN A 222 19.62 -6.25 -12.75
CA ASN A 222 18.48 -5.70 -13.49
C ASN A 222 17.36 -5.22 -12.55
N ALA A 223 17.67 -4.30 -11.64
CA ALA A 223 16.70 -3.67 -10.75
C ALA A 223 16.48 -2.20 -11.15
N ALA A 224 15.25 -1.72 -10.99
CA ALA A 224 14.91 -0.31 -11.17
C ALA A 224 15.31 0.49 -9.93
N THR A 225 15.75 1.72 -10.11
CA THR A 225 16.04 2.66 -9.01
C THR A 225 14.77 3.44 -8.66
N PRO A 226 14.45 3.66 -7.38
CA PRO A 226 13.27 4.44 -6.97
C PRO A 226 13.50 5.94 -7.20
N HIS A 227 12.43 6.66 -7.61
CA HIS A 227 12.49 8.10 -7.84
C HIS A 227 11.28 8.80 -7.21
N GLY A 228 11.55 9.85 -6.46
CA GLY A 228 10.57 10.75 -5.86
C GLY A 228 10.80 12.19 -6.27
N VAL A 229 9.85 13.05 -5.93
CA VAL A 229 9.98 14.50 -6.13
C VAL A 229 10.38 15.12 -4.80
N ASP A 230 11.60 15.63 -4.73
CA ASP A 230 12.10 16.40 -3.60
C ASP A 230 12.41 17.83 -4.06
N ASN A 231 11.91 18.82 -3.33
CA ASN A 231 12.03 20.24 -3.67
C ASN A 231 11.63 20.58 -5.14
N GLY A 232 10.58 19.91 -5.64
CA GLY A 232 10.05 20.07 -7.00
C GLY A 232 10.88 19.41 -8.11
N LYS A 233 11.99 18.74 -7.76
CA LYS A 233 12.85 18.01 -8.71
C LYS A 233 12.66 16.51 -8.59
N LEU A 234 12.48 15.84 -9.71
CA LEU A 234 12.52 14.39 -9.77
C LEU A 234 13.97 13.92 -9.58
N GLN A 235 14.20 13.06 -8.62
CA GLN A 235 15.53 12.51 -8.30
C GLN A 235 15.43 11.10 -7.74
N VAL A 236 16.57 10.43 -7.68
CA VAL A 236 16.68 9.14 -6.97
C VAL A 236 16.43 9.37 -5.48
N VAL A 237 15.59 8.54 -4.90
CA VAL A 237 15.36 8.49 -3.44
C VAL A 237 15.98 7.23 -2.84
N PRO A 238 16.26 7.19 -1.54
CA PRO A 238 16.76 5.98 -0.88
C PRO A 238 15.82 4.79 -1.10
N ILE A 239 16.38 3.60 -1.23
CA ILE A 239 15.63 2.36 -1.31
C ILE A 239 15.14 2.00 0.11
N ASP A 240 13.84 1.82 0.29
CA ASP A 240 13.30 1.32 1.54
C ASP A 240 13.58 -0.16 1.71
N SER A 241 14.17 -0.55 2.86
CA SER A 241 14.14 -1.93 3.27
C SER A 241 12.75 -2.27 3.79
N ALA A 242 12.07 -3.20 3.12
CA ALA A 242 10.77 -3.70 3.52
C ALA A 242 10.86 -5.11 4.16
N ASP A 243 12.04 -5.49 4.67
CA ASP A 243 12.28 -6.85 5.20
C ASP A 243 11.48 -7.11 6.48
N ASN A 244 11.34 -6.10 7.35
CA ASN A 244 10.55 -6.20 8.57
C ASN A 244 9.03 -6.15 8.34
N ILE A 245 8.59 -5.66 7.19
CA ILE A 245 7.19 -5.64 6.75
C ILE A 245 6.93 -6.64 5.60
N ALA A 246 7.84 -7.57 5.32
CA ALA A 246 7.77 -8.38 4.11
C ALA A 246 6.40 -9.06 3.86
N PRO A 247 5.65 -9.59 4.85
CA PRO A 247 4.32 -10.16 4.59
C PRO A 247 3.28 -9.15 4.09
N ALA A 248 3.50 -7.85 4.31
CA ALA A 248 2.61 -6.77 3.85
C ALA A 248 3.12 -6.09 2.58
N GLY A 249 4.46 -6.05 2.35
CA GLY A 249 5.02 -5.19 1.30
C GLY A 249 6.40 -5.56 0.74
N GLY A 250 7.04 -6.66 1.17
CA GLY A 250 8.47 -6.91 0.86
C GLY A 250 8.76 -7.69 -0.41
N ILE A 251 7.78 -8.14 -1.19
CA ILE A 251 8.06 -8.86 -2.43
C ILE A 251 8.69 -7.91 -3.46
N VAL A 252 9.75 -8.39 -4.09
CA VAL A 252 10.39 -7.80 -5.26
C VAL A 252 10.18 -8.73 -6.45
N SER A 253 9.75 -8.18 -7.60
CA SER A 253 9.38 -9.00 -8.75
C SER A 253 9.45 -8.19 -10.05
N ASN A 254 9.19 -8.87 -11.16
CA ASN A 254 9.07 -8.29 -12.50
C ASN A 254 7.74 -8.68 -13.16
N VAL A 255 7.42 -8.04 -14.29
CA VAL A 255 6.13 -8.29 -14.95
C VAL A 255 6.03 -9.67 -15.59
N THR A 256 7.14 -10.33 -15.92
CA THR A 256 7.16 -11.70 -16.45
C THR A 256 6.74 -12.73 -15.40
N ASP A 257 7.29 -12.63 -14.19
CA ASP A 257 6.93 -13.49 -13.07
C ASP A 257 5.52 -13.20 -12.54
N LEU A 258 5.16 -11.91 -12.41
CA LEU A 258 3.81 -11.52 -11.99
C LEU A 258 2.73 -11.94 -13.00
N ALA A 259 3.04 -12.04 -14.30
CA ALA A 259 2.10 -12.57 -15.28
C ALA A 259 1.76 -14.06 -15.01
N LYS A 260 2.72 -14.87 -14.53
CA LYS A 260 2.46 -16.26 -14.10
C LYS A 260 1.54 -16.31 -12.87
N TRP A 261 1.77 -15.43 -11.90
CA TRP A 261 0.87 -15.25 -10.76
C TRP A 261 -0.55 -14.89 -11.20
N VAL A 262 -0.69 -13.90 -12.08
CA VAL A 262 -1.98 -13.44 -12.63
C VAL A 262 -2.70 -14.56 -13.38
N LEU A 263 -2.00 -15.35 -14.20
CA LEU A 263 -2.57 -16.53 -14.86
C LEU A 263 -3.14 -17.53 -13.84
N CYS A 264 -2.38 -17.87 -12.82
CA CYS A 264 -2.82 -18.77 -11.75
C CYS A 264 -4.05 -18.21 -11.02
N ARG A 265 -4.07 -16.91 -10.71
CA ARG A 265 -5.21 -16.26 -10.04
C ARG A 265 -6.48 -16.29 -10.88
N LEU A 266 -6.40 -15.99 -12.18
CA LEU A 266 -7.53 -16.03 -13.12
C LEU A 266 -8.06 -17.44 -13.36
N ASP A 267 -7.23 -18.47 -13.15
CA ASP A 267 -7.63 -19.88 -13.24
C ASP A 267 -7.87 -20.53 -11.86
N SER A 268 -8.31 -19.72 -10.89
CA SER A 268 -8.73 -20.18 -9.55
C SER A 268 -7.67 -21.03 -8.84
N GLY A 269 -6.41 -20.63 -8.93
CA GLY A 269 -5.28 -21.28 -8.30
C GLY A 269 -4.62 -22.39 -9.12
N ARG A 270 -5.11 -22.71 -10.33
CA ARG A 270 -4.47 -23.69 -11.24
C ARG A 270 -3.26 -23.11 -11.95
N TYR A 271 -2.29 -23.95 -12.23
CA TYR A 271 -1.13 -23.69 -13.07
C TYR A 271 -0.72 -24.99 -13.81
N ALA A 272 0.21 -24.92 -14.75
CA ALA A 272 0.58 -26.06 -15.59
C ALA A 272 1.01 -27.32 -14.81
N GLY A 273 1.62 -27.15 -13.61
CA GLY A 273 2.09 -28.25 -12.76
C GLY A 273 1.10 -28.70 -11.67
N GLY A 274 -0.10 -28.10 -11.57
CA GLY A 274 -1.06 -28.45 -10.54
C GLY A 274 -1.95 -27.30 -10.06
N ARG A 275 -2.11 -27.18 -8.75
CA ARG A 275 -2.95 -26.17 -8.12
C ARG A 275 -2.31 -25.67 -6.82
N LEU A 276 -2.22 -24.36 -6.63
CA LEU A 276 -1.69 -23.76 -5.40
C LEU A 276 -2.71 -23.83 -4.24
N PHE A 277 -3.97 -23.52 -4.53
CA PHE A 277 -5.08 -23.53 -3.58
C PHE A 277 -6.38 -23.87 -4.31
N SER A 278 -7.37 -24.36 -3.57
CA SER A 278 -8.66 -24.79 -4.12
C SER A 278 -9.46 -23.63 -4.72
N GLU A 279 -10.42 -23.98 -5.57
CA GLU A 279 -11.39 -23.01 -6.10
C GLU A 279 -12.24 -22.38 -4.98
N ARG A 280 -12.49 -23.12 -3.90
CA ARG A 280 -13.16 -22.60 -2.69
C ARG A 280 -12.36 -21.44 -2.11
N GLN A 281 -11.04 -21.59 -1.95
CA GLN A 281 -10.18 -20.53 -1.42
C GLN A 281 -10.05 -19.35 -2.42
N ALA A 282 -10.02 -19.63 -3.71
CA ALA A 282 -10.01 -18.57 -4.72
C ALA A 282 -11.26 -17.67 -4.61
N ARG A 283 -12.45 -18.29 -4.45
CA ARG A 283 -13.71 -17.55 -4.23
C ARG A 283 -13.71 -16.80 -2.91
N GLU A 284 -13.24 -17.43 -1.84
CA GLU A 284 -13.16 -16.83 -0.51
C GLU A 284 -12.31 -15.55 -0.50
N MET A 285 -11.12 -15.59 -1.14
CA MET A 285 -10.25 -14.42 -1.23
C MET A 285 -10.87 -13.24 -2.00
N TRP A 286 -11.82 -13.49 -2.90
CA TRP A 286 -12.51 -12.48 -3.71
C TRP A 286 -13.96 -12.22 -3.28
N ALA A 287 -14.35 -12.70 -2.10
CA ALA A 287 -15.59 -12.34 -1.45
C ALA A 287 -15.39 -11.04 -0.65
N GLY A 288 -16.37 -10.12 -0.71
CA GLY A 288 -16.36 -8.89 0.08
C GLY A 288 -16.42 -9.20 1.57
N GLN A 289 -15.48 -8.65 2.34
CA GLN A 289 -15.37 -8.84 3.78
C GLN A 289 -15.61 -7.53 4.55
N THR A 290 -15.15 -6.43 3.98
CA THR A 290 -15.27 -5.09 4.58
C THR A 290 -15.78 -4.13 3.51
N ILE A 291 -16.87 -3.41 3.83
CA ILE A 291 -17.43 -2.38 2.94
C ILE A 291 -16.54 -1.14 3.03
N LEU A 292 -16.16 -0.60 1.88
CA LEU A 292 -15.41 0.64 1.78
C LEU A 292 -16.34 1.80 1.45
N PRO A 293 -16.18 2.96 2.11
CA PRO A 293 -16.89 4.18 1.71
C PRO A 293 -16.61 4.55 0.25
N ILE A 294 -17.64 4.97 -0.46
CA ILE A 294 -17.54 5.48 -1.82
C ILE A 294 -17.56 7.01 -1.76
N ALA A 295 -16.39 7.62 -1.90
CA ALA A 295 -16.28 9.05 -2.09
C ALA A 295 -16.50 9.43 -3.57
N ASP A 296 -16.97 10.64 -3.83
CA ASP A 296 -17.03 11.18 -5.18
C ASP A 296 -15.59 11.50 -5.64
N PRO A 297 -15.14 10.93 -6.76
CA PRO A 297 -13.83 11.27 -7.31
C PRO A 297 -13.81 12.75 -7.75
N PRO A 298 -12.62 13.38 -7.83
CA PRO A 298 -12.51 14.72 -8.40
C PRO A 298 -13.05 14.73 -9.85
N PRO A 299 -13.57 15.88 -10.34
CA PRO A 299 -14.28 15.95 -11.63
C PRO A 299 -13.57 15.28 -12.80
N PRO A 300 -12.24 15.40 -12.99
CA PRO A 300 -11.53 14.71 -14.08
C PRO A 300 -11.62 13.18 -14.02
N LEU A 301 -11.86 12.61 -12.84
CA LEU A 301 -11.93 11.18 -12.57
C LEU A 301 -13.35 10.68 -12.27
N ALA A 302 -14.39 11.50 -12.52
CA ALA A 302 -15.79 11.17 -12.21
C ALA A 302 -16.25 9.83 -12.80
N ALA A 303 -15.75 9.46 -13.99
CA ALA A 303 -16.02 8.17 -14.63
C ALA A 303 -15.50 6.95 -13.86
N LEU A 304 -14.65 7.16 -12.85
CA LEU A 304 -14.10 6.10 -12.01
C LEU A 304 -14.93 5.85 -10.74
N ARG A 305 -16.02 6.57 -10.51
CA ARG A 305 -16.91 6.34 -9.37
C ARG A 305 -17.52 4.94 -9.46
N PRO A 306 -17.26 4.04 -8.50
CA PRO A 306 -17.81 2.71 -8.55
C PRO A 306 -19.24 2.67 -8.01
N SER A 307 -20.00 1.62 -8.32
CA SER A 307 -21.31 1.34 -7.71
C SER A 307 -21.19 0.53 -6.42
N PHE A 308 -20.11 -0.21 -6.24
CA PHE A 308 -19.73 -0.86 -4.98
C PHE A 308 -18.22 -0.78 -4.76
N SER A 309 -17.79 -0.80 -3.49
CA SER A 309 -16.38 -0.87 -3.10
C SER A 309 -16.23 -1.67 -1.82
N GLU A 310 -15.42 -2.72 -1.87
CA GLU A 310 -15.22 -3.67 -0.78
C GLU A 310 -13.74 -4.08 -0.71
N TYR A 311 -13.35 -4.64 0.44
CA TYR A 311 -12.08 -5.34 0.59
C TYR A 311 -12.34 -6.82 0.88
N GLY A 312 -11.68 -7.69 0.14
CA GLY A 312 -11.67 -9.14 0.36
C GLY A 312 -10.47 -9.56 1.21
N LEU A 313 -9.93 -10.75 0.98
CA LEU A 313 -8.72 -11.20 1.64
C LEU A 313 -7.48 -10.81 0.79
N GLY A 314 -6.92 -9.64 1.09
CA GLY A 314 -5.77 -9.09 0.37
C GLY A 314 -6.08 -8.49 -1.00
N TRP A 315 -7.32 -8.18 -1.29
CA TRP A 315 -7.77 -7.62 -2.56
C TRP A 315 -8.84 -6.56 -2.37
N ARG A 316 -8.71 -5.46 -3.10
CA ARG A 316 -9.78 -4.48 -3.27
C ARG A 316 -10.74 -4.95 -4.37
N LEU A 317 -12.03 -4.88 -4.10
CA LEU A 317 -13.12 -5.28 -4.99
C LEU A 317 -13.96 -4.05 -5.33
N ARG A 318 -14.17 -3.79 -6.60
CA ARG A 318 -15.02 -2.68 -7.06
C ARG A 318 -15.51 -2.99 -8.47
N ASP A 319 -16.39 -2.17 -9.02
CA ASP A 319 -16.74 -2.25 -10.42
C ASP A 319 -16.14 -1.11 -11.25
N TYR A 320 -16.02 -1.35 -12.52
CA TYR A 320 -15.76 -0.36 -13.54
C TYR A 320 -16.48 -0.76 -14.83
N ARG A 321 -17.33 0.16 -15.35
CA ARG A 321 -18.17 -0.10 -16.53
C ARG A 321 -18.96 -1.43 -16.45
N GLY A 322 -19.55 -1.70 -15.29
CA GLY A 322 -20.35 -2.88 -15.03
C GLY A 322 -19.57 -4.21 -14.90
N ARG A 323 -18.23 -4.16 -14.78
CA ARG A 323 -17.38 -5.34 -14.61
C ARG A 323 -16.70 -5.29 -13.25
N LYS A 324 -16.74 -6.40 -12.51
CA LYS A 324 -16.02 -6.54 -11.25
C LYS A 324 -14.51 -6.52 -11.52
N LEU A 325 -13.83 -5.60 -10.84
CA LEU A 325 -12.38 -5.55 -10.74
C LEU A 325 -11.95 -6.15 -9.41
N VAL A 326 -10.92 -6.99 -9.45
CA VAL A 326 -10.18 -7.50 -8.30
C VAL A 326 -8.77 -6.95 -8.41
N SER A 327 -8.37 -6.05 -7.52
CA SER A 327 -7.13 -5.32 -7.70
C SER A 327 -6.43 -5.03 -6.37
N HIS A 328 -5.15 -4.77 -6.43
CA HIS A 328 -4.41 -4.12 -5.36
C HIS A 328 -3.36 -3.18 -5.96
N THR A 329 -3.07 -2.10 -5.25
CA THR A 329 -1.95 -1.20 -5.54
C THR A 329 -0.83 -1.44 -4.54
N GLY A 330 0.36 -1.00 -4.86
CA GLY A 330 1.50 -0.99 -3.95
C GLY A 330 2.28 0.32 -4.10
N GLY A 331 2.75 0.85 -2.99
CA GLY A 331 3.62 2.01 -2.93
C GLY A 331 4.69 1.81 -1.87
N LEU A 332 5.93 2.06 -2.22
CA LEU A 332 7.08 2.33 -1.38
C LEU A 332 7.77 3.56 -1.94
N ALA A 333 8.66 4.19 -1.16
CA ALA A 333 9.33 5.39 -1.63
C ALA A 333 9.91 5.21 -3.04
N GLY A 334 9.46 6.04 -3.97
CA GLY A 334 9.92 6.07 -5.36
C GLY A 334 9.46 4.93 -6.26
N MET A 335 8.59 4.02 -5.80
CA MET A 335 8.05 2.92 -6.63
C MET A 335 6.57 2.69 -6.41
N THR A 336 5.82 2.54 -7.50
CA THR A 336 4.41 2.16 -7.44
C THR A 336 4.12 0.95 -8.32
N SER A 337 3.12 0.18 -7.91
CA SER A 337 2.72 -1.04 -8.60
C SER A 337 1.20 -1.22 -8.59
N GLN A 338 0.65 -1.88 -9.59
CA GLN A 338 -0.77 -2.22 -9.65
C GLN A 338 -0.97 -3.56 -10.33
N ILE A 339 -1.76 -4.43 -9.69
CA ILE A 339 -2.30 -5.65 -10.29
C ILE A 339 -3.82 -5.50 -10.34
N THR A 340 -4.38 -5.70 -11.52
CA THR A 340 -5.84 -5.63 -11.74
C THR A 340 -6.29 -6.85 -12.53
N LEU A 341 -7.27 -7.55 -11.99
CA LEU A 341 -7.91 -8.72 -12.59
C LEU A 341 -9.37 -8.40 -12.91
N VAL A 342 -9.83 -8.86 -14.07
CA VAL A 342 -11.24 -8.81 -14.50
C VAL A 342 -11.66 -10.25 -14.78
N PRO A 343 -12.14 -10.99 -13.76
CA PRO A 343 -12.37 -12.43 -13.89
C PRO A 343 -13.34 -12.81 -15.03
N ALA A 344 -14.43 -12.04 -15.17
CA ALA A 344 -15.44 -12.26 -16.23
C ALA A 344 -14.86 -12.12 -17.65
N GLU A 345 -13.81 -11.32 -17.82
CA GLU A 345 -13.13 -11.09 -19.08
C GLU A 345 -11.86 -11.95 -19.23
N ARG A 346 -11.53 -12.78 -18.23
CA ARG A 346 -10.26 -13.53 -18.18
C ARG A 346 -9.05 -12.62 -18.49
N LEU A 347 -9.10 -11.37 -17.99
CA LEU A 347 -8.13 -10.30 -18.22
C LEU A 347 -7.36 -10.02 -16.94
N GLY A 348 -6.04 -9.90 -17.05
CA GLY A 348 -5.16 -9.45 -15.99
C GLY A 348 -4.16 -8.43 -16.50
N ILE A 349 -3.90 -7.42 -15.68
CA ILE A 349 -3.00 -6.30 -15.97
C ILE A 349 -2.03 -6.15 -14.81
N VAL A 350 -0.75 -6.06 -15.12
CA VAL A 350 0.31 -5.76 -14.16
C VAL A 350 1.05 -4.52 -14.63
N ILE A 351 1.21 -3.54 -13.76
CA ILE A 351 1.97 -2.32 -14.03
C ILE A 351 2.89 -2.05 -12.86
N LEU A 352 4.18 -1.85 -13.16
CA LEU A 352 5.23 -1.51 -12.21
C LEU A 352 5.91 -0.22 -12.68
N THR A 353 6.18 0.72 -11.78
CA THR A 353 6.84 1.99 -12.11
C THR A 353 7.92 2.33 -11.09
N ASN A 354 8.97 3.01 -11.50
CA ASN A 354 10.02 3.52 -10.63
C ASN A 354 9.88 5.04 -10.40
N GLY A 355 8.66 5.48 -10.15
CA GLY A 355 8.33 6.86 -9.81
C GLY A 355 6.99 6.94 -9.09
N GLU A 356 6.86 7.92 -8.21
CA GLU A 356 5.64 8.20 -7.47
C GLU A 356 4.70 9.05 -8.33
N SER A 357 3.90 8.40 -9.17
CA SER A 357 2.93 9.07 -10.03
C SER A 357 1.71 8.21 -10.29
N ASP A 358 0.64 8.82 -10.80
CA ASP A 358 -0.58 8.14 -11.21
C ASP A 358 -0.45 7.37 -12.54
N LEU A 359 0.77 7.20 -13.06
CA LEU A 359 0.99 6.51 -14.34
C LEU A 359 0.40 5.09 -14.33
N MET A 360 0.59 4.34 -13.23
CA MET A 360 0.04 2.99 -13.11
C MET A 360 -1.49 2.97 -13.29
N ALA A 361 -2.19 3.95 -12.69
CA ALA A 361 -3.65 4.06 -12.80
C ALA A 361 -4.07 4.49 -14.21
N ALA A 362 -3.41 5.50 -14.79
CA ALA A 362 -3.69 5.96 -16.14
C ALA A 362 -3.53 4.86 -17.19
N LEU A 363 -2.48 4.03 -17.08
CA LEU A 363 -2.24 2.89 -17.96
C LEU A 363 -3.26 1.77 -17.75
N THR A 364 -3.63 1.49 -16.48
CA THR A 364 -4.65 0.49 -16.15
C THR A 364 -5.97 0.83 -16.81
N TYR A 365 -6.49 2.05 -16.62
CA TYR A 365 -7.77 2.44 -17.20
C TYR A 365 -7.72 2.57 -18.73
N ARG A 366 -6.58 2.97 -19.29
CA ARG A 366 -6.38 2.94 -20.74
C ARG A 366 -6.49 1.53 -21.31
N LEU A 367 -5.91 0.53 -20.65
CA LEU A 367 -6.03 -0.88 -21.02
C LEU A 367 -7.45 -1.39 -20.85
N LEU A 368 -8.07 -1.14 -19.69
CA LEU A 368 -9.46 -1.55 -19.44
C LEU A 368 -10.42 -0.97 -20.48
N ASP A 369 -10.30 0.30 -20.84
CA ASP A 369 -11.09 0.92 -21.91
C ASP A 369 -10.85 0.27 -23.27
N GLY A 370 -9.59 -0.09 -23.56
CA GLY A 370 -9.24 -0.79 -24.80
C GLY A 370 -9.91 -2.17 -24.93
N PHE A 371 -10.00 -2.90 -23.82
CA PHE A 371 -10.64 -4.23 -23.81
C PHE A 371 -12.17 -4.17 -23.67
N PHE A 372 -12.70 -3.14 -23.02
CA PHE A 372 -14.16 -3.03 -22.77
C PHE A 372 -14.91 -2.29 -23.87
N GLY A 373 -14.22 -1.76 -24.87
CA GLY A 373 -14.83 -0.90 -25.89
C GLY A 373 -15.07 0.51 -25.35
N GLY A 374 -14.06 1.35 -25.34
CA GLY A 374 -14.02 2.67 -24.68
C GLY A 374 -14.92 3.77 -25.25
N GLY A 375 -15.88 3.42 -26.12
CA GLY A 375 -16.79 4.40 -26.75
C GLY A 375 -16.14 5.17 -27.90
N ALA A 376 -16.91 6.06 -28.54
CA ALA A 376 -16.47 6.84 -29.70
C ALA A 376 -15.33 7.83 -29.40
N ARG A 377 -15.17 8.20 -28.12
CA ARG A 377 -14.07 9.08 -27.63
C ARG A 377 -13.48 8.48 -26.36
N PRO A 378 -12.32 7.79 -26.45
CA PRO A 378 -11.66 7.26 -25.26
C PRO A 378 -11.16 8.39 -24.35
N THR A 379 -11.31 8.20 -23.04
CA THR A 379 -10.81 9.14 -22.02
C THR A 379 -9.28 9.22 -22.09
N ASP A 380 -8.74 10.43 -22.09
CA ASP A 380 -7.32 10.65 -21.88
C ASP A 380 -6.99 10.59 -20.38
N TRP A 381 -6.72 9.38 -19.89
CA TRP A 381 -6.45 9.16 -18.47
C TRP A 381 -5.17 9.83 -17.98
N ILE A 382 -4.15 10.04 -18.85
CA ILE A 382 -2.96 10.80 -18.47
C ILE A 382 -3.36 12.23 -18.12
N ALA A 383 -4.13 12.88 -18.98
CA ALA A 383 -4.60 14.25 -18.74
C ALA A 383 -5.52 14.31 -17.51
N ALA A 384 -6.44 13.33 -17.35
CA ALA A 384 -7.38 13.28 -16.24
C ALA A 384 -6.67 13.14 -14.88
N PHE A 385 -5.71 12.23 -14.75
CA PHE A 385 -4.92 12.07 -13.52
C PHE A 385 -3.99 13.26 -13.27
N THR A 386 -3.38 13.83 -14.31
CA THR A 386 -2.56 15.06 -14.17
C THR A 386 -3.39 16.21 -13.58
N GLU A 387 -4.61 16.41 -14.08
CA GLU A 387 -5.48 17.47 -13.58
C GLU A 387 -6.01 17.17 -12.16
N ALA A 388 -6.34 15.92 -11.84
CA ALA A 388 -6.73 15.52 -10.49
C ALA A 388 -5.60 15.81 -9.48
N ALA A 389 -4.37 15.39 -9.78
CA ALA A 389 -3.20 15.65 -8.94
C ALA A 389 -2.93 17.16 -8.77
N ARG A 390 -3.17 17.97 -9.82
CA ARG A 390 -3.07 19.43 -9.73
C ARG A 390 -4.09 20.03 -8.77
N LEU A 391 -5.35 19.54 -8.82
CA LEU A 391 -6.42 19.98 -7.91
C LEU A 391 -6.12 19.61 -6.47
N ASP A 392 -5.65 18.39 -6.20
CA ASP A 392 -5.31 17.93 -4.86
C ASP A 392 -4.15 18.75 -4.28
N ARG A 393 -3.12 19.04 -5.08
CA ARG A 393 -2.00 19.90 -4.67
C ARG A 393 -2.47 21.32 -4.38
N ALA A 394 -3.30 21.92 -5.24
CA ALA A 394 -3.82 23.27 -5.01
C ALA A 394 -4.66 23.35 -3.73
N ARG A 395 -5.42 22.30 -3.41
CA ARG A 395 -6.17 22.19 -2.15
C ARG A 395 -5.21 22.13 -0.94
N ALA A 396 -4.18 21.31 -1.01
CA ALA A 396 -3.18 21.20 0.04
C ALA A 396 -2.46 22.54 0.28
N ASP A 397 -2.02 23.20 -0.80
CA ASP A 397 -1.38 24.52 -0.73
C ASP A 397 -2.28 25.58 -0.07
N SER A 398 -3.59 25.53 -0.37
CA SER A 398 -4.57 26.42 0.27
C SER A 398 -4.70 26.17 1.77
N ILE A 399 -4.73 24.90 2.19
CA ILE A 399 -4.78 24.53 3.62
C ILE A 399 -3.52 25.01 4.33
N LEU A 400 -2.34 24.77 3.76
CA LEU A 400 -1.08 25.19 4.33
C LEU A 400 -0.96 26.74 4.41
N ALA A 401 -1.43 27.44 3.38
CA ALA A 401 -1.46 28.91 3.37
C ALA A 401 -2.39 29.46 4.47
N ALA A 402 -3.58 28.88 4.62
CA ALA A 402 -4.50 29.25 5.68
C ALA A 402 -3.90 29.01 7.08
N GLY A 403 -3.21 27.88 7.29
CA GLY A 403 -2.50 27.58 8.54
C GLY A 403 -1.40 28.60 8.85
N ARG A 404 -0.63 29.02 7.83
CA ARG A 404 0.39 30.08 8.01
C ARG A 404 -0.21 31.44 8.38
N VAL A 405 -1.35 31.79 7.79
CA VAL A 405 -2.07 33.06 8.13
C VAL A 405 -2.65 33.02 9.54
N ALA A 406 -3.16 31.86 9.97
CA ALA A 406 -3.73 31.67 11.30
C ALA A 406 -2.68 31.57 12.42
N ARG A 407 -1.39 31.39 12.08
CA ARG A 407 -0.30 31.25 13.03
C ARG A 407 -0.10 32.53 13.82
N ASP A 408 -0.05 32.42 15.16
CA ASP A 408 0.44 33.49 16.02
C ASP A 408 1.98 33.50 16.04
N SER A 409 2.55 34.28 15.13
CA SER A 409 4.01 34.39 14.96
C SER A 409 4.71 35.18 16.10
N LEU A 410 3.95 35.85 16.97
CA LEU A 410 4.47 36.61 18.13
C LEU A 410 4.48 35.78 19.41
N SER A 411 3.80 34.63 19.41
CA SER A 411 3.78 33.70 20.54
C SER A 411 5.19 33.17 20.83
N LYS A 412 5.41 32.78 22.08
CA LYS A 412 6.65 32.18 22.56
C LYS A 412 6.34 30.83 23.22
N PRO A 413 7.30 29.91 23.28
CA PRO A 413 7.17 28.73 24.11
C PRO A 413 6.94 29.13 25.59
N SER A 414 6.10 28.40 26.30
CA SER A 414 5.78 28.64 27.70
C SER A 414 6.98 28.40 28.62
N LEU A 415 7.92 27.56 28.20
CA LEU A 415 9.12 27.19 28.94
C LEU A 415 10.40 27.60 28.20
N PRO A 416 11.53 27.81 28.92
CA PRO A 416 12.84 27.86 28.29
C PRO A 416 13.14 26.56 27.51
N LEU A 417 13.89 26.66 26.41
CA LEU A 417 14.13 25.50 25.51
C LEU A 417 14.76 24.31 26.24
N GLU A 418 15.60 24.56 27.23
CA GLU A 418 16.24 23.52 28.07
C GLU A 418 15.22 22.58 28.74
N LYS A 419 14.03 23.10 29.03
CA LYS A 419 12.97 22.35 29.72
C LYS A 419 12.25 21.35 28.80
N TYR A 420 12.30 21.55 27.47
CA TYR A 420 11.78 20.60 26.50
C TYR A 420 12.78 19.45 26.21
N ALA A 421 14.06 19.63 26.58
CA ALA A 421 15.08 18.60 26.44
C ALA A 421 14.85 17.47 27.45
N GLY A 422 14.96 16.22 27.03
CA GLY A 422 14.75 15.07 27.90
C GLY A 422 14.60 13.76 27.13
N ARG A 423 14.40 12.69 27.89
CA ARG A 423 13.98 11.39 27.36
C ARG A 423 12.46 11.28 27.46
N TYR A 424 11.86 10.78 26.41
CA TYR A 424 10.43 10.57 26.32
C TYR A 424 10.14 9.14 25.86
N ARG A 425 9.00 8.60 26.25
CA ARG A 425 8.57 7.25 25.89
C ARG A 425 7.12 7.24 25.45
N ASP A 426 6.88 6.55 24.36
CA ASP A 426 5.57 6.11 23.89
C ASP A 426 5.49 4.59 24.03
N ASP A 427 4.35 4.05 24.48
CA ASP A 427 4.20 2.62 24.73
C ASP A 427 4.22 1.82 23.42
N LEU A 428 3.61 2.35 22.35
CA LEU A 428 3.58 1.73 21.04
C LEU A 428 4.96 1.79 20.37
N TYR A 429 5.51 3.00 20.23
CA TYR A 429 6.75 3.21 19.48
C TYR A 429 8.01 2.91 20.29
N GLY A 430 8.08 3.35 21.54
CA GLY A 430 9.28 3.28 22.38
C GLY A 430 9.88 4.65 22.69
N ASP A 431 11.20 4.76 22.74
CA ASP A 431 11.87 5.97 23.23
C ASP A 431 12.16 7.00 22.12
N ALA A 432 12.01 8.26 22.49
CA ALA A 432 12.54 9.41 21.76
C ALA A 432 13.38 10.28 22.69
N THR A 433 14.33 11.03 22.16
CA THR A 433 15.14 12.00 22.91
C THR A 433 15.04 13.37 22.26
N ILE A 434 14.95 14.39 23.08
CA ILE A 434 15.08 15.79 22.66
C ILE A 434 16.30 16.36 23.34
N THR A 435 17.25 16.91 22.57
CA THR A 435 18.48 17.53 23.07
C THR A 435 18.52 18.99 22.63
N LEU A 436 19.16 19.84 23.43
CA LEU A 436 19.45 21.22 23.04
C LEU A 436 20.87 21.26 22.47
N GLU A 437 20.98 21.58 21.18
CA GLU A 437 22.23 21.59 20.43
C GLU A 437 22.39 22.95 19.73
N ASN A 438 23.44 23.70 20.05
CA ASN A 438 23.70 25.01 19.45
C ASN A 438 22.48 25.97 19.50
N GLY A 439 21.72 25.92 20.61
CA GLY A 439 20.55 26.78 20.82
C GLY A 439 19.27 26.32 20.10
N ARG A 440 19.25 25.09 19.53
CA ARG A 440 18.08 24.47 18.88
C ARG A 440 17.75 23.15 19.53
N LEU A 441 16.47 22.82 19.61
CA LEU A 441 16.01 21.50 20.02
C LEU A 441 16.15 20.53 18.84
N VAL A 442 16.64 19.32 19.13
CA VAL A 442 16.77 18.23 18.15
C VAL A 442 16.05 17.00 18.67
N LEU A 443 15.02 16.56 17.94
CA LEU A 443 14.25 15.35 18.22
C LEU A 443 14.89 14.15 17.51
N ARG A 444 15.02 13.02 18.22
CA ARG A 444 15.52 11.74 17.68
C ARG A 444 14.65 10.59 18.14
N PHE A 445 14.21 9.78 17.20
CA PHE A 445 13.54 8.52 17.48
C PHE A 445 14.58 7.41 17.67
N SER A 446 14.49 6.66 18.77
CA SER A 446 15.53 5.69 19.16
C SER A 446 15.67 4.52 18.20
N ARG A 447 14.59 4.13 17.53
CA ARG A 447 14.55 2.94 16.65
C ARG A 447 14.53 3.30 15.15
N SER A 448 14.41 4.58 14.83
CA SER A 448 14.33 5.09 13.46
C SER A 448 15.28 6.29 13.30
N PRO A 449 16.59 6.06 13.07
CA PRO A 449 17.57 7.14 12.98
C PRO A 449 17.28 8.19 11.91
N ALA A 450 16.55 7.82 10.84
CA ALA A 450 16.10 8.74 9.81
C ALA A 450 15.20 9.86 10.38
N PHE A 451 14.42 9.57 11.44
CA PHE A 451 13.65 10.55 12.19
C PHE A 451 14.53 11.29 13.21
N THR A 452 15.59 11.93 12.73
CA THR A 452 16.35 12.95 13.43
C THR A 452 16.02 14.30 12.82
N GLY A 453 15.42 15.22 13.59
CA GLY A 453 14.93 16.50 13.09
C GLY A 453 15.22 17.66 14.02
N ASP A 454 15.48 18.83 13.42
CA ASP A 454 15.62 20.09 14.13
C ASP A 454 14.22 20.67 14.40
N LEU A 455 13.93 21.08 15.63
CA LEU A 455 12.65 21.64 16.02
C LEU A 455 12.68 23.17 15.85
N GLU A 456 11.89 23.68 14.91
CA GLU A 456 11.66 25.11 14.73
C GLU A 456 10.38 25.52 15.46
N HIS A 457 10.43 26.58 16.27
CA HIS A 457 9.25 27.08 16.98
C HIS A 457 8.16 27.54 15.99
N TRP A 458 6.97 26.96 16.12
CA TRP A 458 5.82 27.33 15.29
C TRP A 458 4.94 28.35 16.00
N GLN A 459 4.32 28.00 17.10
CA GLN A 459 3.52 28.87 17.94
C GLN A 459 3.25 28.21 19.31
N TYR A 460 3.14 28.98 20.37
CA TYR A 460 2.94 28.49 21.75
C TYR A 460 3.93 27.35 22.06
N ASP A 461 3.45 26.19 22.52
CA ASP A 461 4.27 25.01 22.79
C ASP A 461 4.31 24.01 21.60
N THR A 462 4.07 24.50 20.38
CA THR A 462 4.17 23.72 19.15
C THR A 462 5.42 24.10 18.36
N PHE A 463 6.14 23.09 17.92
CA PHE A 463 7.31 23.19 17.05
C PHE A 463 7.04 22.41 15.75
N VAL A 464 7.82 22.68 14.69
CA VAL A 464 7.89 21.86 13.50
C VAL A 464 9.19 21.07 13.55
N ALA A 465 9.11 19.76 13.45
CA ALA A 465 10.26 18.90 13.23
C ALA A 465 10.61 18.87 11.74
N HIS A 466 11.73 19.46 11.38
CA HIS A 466 12.32 19.36 10.06
C HIS A 466 13.31 18.20 10.08
N TRP A 467 12.92 17.09 9.44
CA TRP A 467 13.76 15.91 9.43
C TRP A 467 14.99 16.13 8.55
N ARG A 468 16.17 15.69 9.03
CA ARG A 468 17.43 15.79 8.28
C ARG A 468 17.42 14.93 7.02
N ALA A 469 16.60 13.89 6.97
CA ALA A 469 16.26 13.11 5.79
C ALA A 469 15.13 13.83 5.04
N SER A 470 15.45 14.60 4.00
CA SER A 470 14.53 15.54 3.32
C SER A 470 13.35 14.87 2.59
N HIS A 471 13.39 13.55 2.41
CA HIS A 471 12.29 12.78 1.81
C HIS A 471 11.21 12.37 2.82
N LEU A 472 11.40 12.65 4.12
CA LEU A 472 10.41 12.39 5.16
C LEU A 472 9.50 13.60 5.34
N GLU A 473 8.23 13.34 5.63
CA GLU A 473 7.22 14.37 5.91
C GLU A 473 7.47 15.06 7.24
N ASP A 474 7.57 16.38 7.24
CA ASP A 474 7.70 17.20 8.45
C ASP A 474 6.49 17.02 9.38
N ALA A 475 6.72 17.17 10.68
CA ALA A 475 5.68 17.00 11.69
C ALA A 475 5.58 18.20 12.64
N TYR A 476 4.35 18.60 12.97
CA TYR A 476 4.11 19.42 14.15
C TYR A 476 4.36 18.57 15.41
N VAL A 477 5.10 19.13 16.35
CA VAL A 477 5.39 18.55 17.67
C VAL A 477 4.78 19.47 18.71
N THR A 478 3.67 19.06 19.31
CA THR A 478 2.91 19.88 20.27
C THR A 478 3.05 19.33 21.67
N PHE A 479 3.58 20.15 22.58
CA PHE A 479 3.73 19.82 24.00
C PHE A 479 2.48 20.22 24.78
N SER A 480 2.14 19.42 25.78
CA SER A 480 1.14 19.71 26.80
C SER A 480 1.82 19.81 28.17
N LEU A 481 1.38 20.75 28.99
CA LEU A 481 1.91 20.97 30.32
C LEU A 481 0.93 20.52 31.39
N ASP A 482 1.46 20.03 32.50
CA ASP A 482 0.73 19.80 33.75
C ASP A 482 0.48 21.13 34.50
N PRO A 483 -0.46 21.16 35.48
CA PRO A 483 -0.76 22.37 36.26
C PRO A 483 0.44 22.98 37.00
N ASP A 484 1.47 22.20 37.30
CA ASP A 484 2.71 22.68 37.92
C ASP A 484 3.72 23.26 36.93
N GLY A 485 3.37 23.27 35.62
CA GLY A 485 4.20 23.77 34.54
C GLY A 485 5.23 22.78 34.01
N SER A 486 5.25 21.55 34.52
CA SER A 486 6.07 20.49 33.93
C SER A 486 5.46 19.94 32.61
N ILE A 487 6.27 19.32 31.77
CA ILE A 487 5.77 18.70 30.54
C ILE A 487 5.05 17.38 30.88
N ASP A 488 3.76 17.28 30.52
CA ASP A 488 3.01 16.03 30.57
C ASP A 488 3.37 15.12 29.41
N ARG A 489 3.33 15.63 28.17
CA ARG A 489 3.56 14.85 26.94
C ARG A 489 3.88 15.74 25.75
N PHE A 490 4.33 15.12 24.65
CA PHE A 490 4.17 15.69 23.31
C PHE A 490 3.51 14.71 22.36
N ARG A 491 2.83 15.27 21.35
CA ARG A 491 2.20 14.55 20.24
C ARG A 491 2.70 15.10 18.92
N LEU A 492 2.54 14.29 17.86
CA LEU A 492 2.93 14.70 16.52
C LEU A 492 1.74 14.60 15.55
N THR A 493 1.80 15.45 14.53
CA THR A 493 0.89 15.38 13.36
C THR A 493 1.67 15.81 12.13
N ALA A 494 1.44 15.16 10.97
CA ALA A 494 2.08 15.57 9.73
C ALA A 494 1.73 17.02 9.37
N VAL A 495 2.69 17.77 8.82
CA VAL A 495 2.47 19.15 8.36
C VAL A 495 1.68 19.17 7.07
N SER A 496 2.04 18.31 6.13
CA SER A 496 1.38 18.24 4.82
C SER A 496 0.04 17.47 4.91
N PRO A 497 -1.06 18.01 4.37
CA PRO A 497 -2.31 17.28 4.23
C PRO A 497 -2.24 16.18 3.14
N LEU A 498 -1.14 16.11 2.38
CA LEU A 498 -0.85 15.06 1.40
C LEU A 498 0.15 14.01 1.92
N ALA A 499 0.52 14.09 3.21
CA ALA A 499 1.39 13.09 3.82
C ALA A 499 0.81 11.68 3.62
N ASP A 500 1.67 10.72 3.31
CA ASP A 500 1.25 9.32 3.25
C ASP A 500 0.76 8.85 4.62
N PHE A 501 -0.27 8.01 4.64
CA PHE A 501 -0.88 7.51 5.89
C PHE A 501 0.08 6.69 6.76
N SER A 502 1.19 6.18 6.19
CA SER A 502 2.24 5.48 6.96
C SER A 502 3.04 6.42 7.88
N PHE A 503 2.90 7.74 7.71
CA PHE A 503 3.34 8.71 8.73
C PHE A 503 2.26 8.85 9.83
N ASP A 504 1.99 7.77 10.56
CA ASP A 504 0.96 7.68 11.60
C ASP A 504 1.35 8.38 12.92
N PHE A 505 1.98 9.56 12.79
CA PHE A 505 2.42 10.39 13.92
C PHE A 505 1.32 10.66 14.95
N GLN A 506 0.05 10.73 14.54
CA GLN A 506 -1.11 10.97 15.39
C GLN A 506 -1.35 9.87 16.44
N ASP A 507 -0.81 8.68 16.24
CA ASP A 507 -0.98 7.55 17.16
C ASP A 507 0.05 7.58 18.30
N LEU A 508 1.06 8.47 18.22
CA LEU A 508 2.15 8.57 19.19
C LEU A 508 1.86 9.60 20.28
N GLU A 509 2.12 9.20 21.52
CA GLU A 509 2.00 10.05 22.71
C GLU A 509 3.22 9.87 23.61
N PHE A 510 4.21 10.71 23.42
CA PHE A 510 5.47 10.64 24.15
C PHE A 510 5.39 11.35 25.52
N ARG A 511 5.61 10.61 26.60
CA ARG A 511 5.66 11.12 27.98
C ARG A 511 7.09 11.20 28.51
N PRO A 512 7.44 12.19 29.36
CA PRO A 512 8.74 12.27 29.98
C PRO A 512 9.09 10.99 30.76
N VAL A 513 10.31 10.49 30.56
CA VAL A 513 10.86 9.40 31.37
C VAL A 513 11.60 10.01 32.54
N PRO A 514 11.21 9.74 33.81
CA PRO A 514 11.90 10.26 34.97
C PRO A 514 13.38 9.88 34.92
N THR A 515 14.25 10.86 35.16
CA THR A 515 15.69 10.58 35.36
C THR A 515 15.83 9.80 36.66
N PRO A 516 16.50 8.63 36.69
CA PRO A 516 16.83 7.99 37.96
C PRO A 516 17.57 9.00 38.86
N ARG A 517 17.06 9.19 40.09
CA ARG A 517 17.71 10.05 41.11
C ARG A 517 19.02 9.44 41.56
#